data_4f3e710acf3e910fcbacb0c698948c73
#
_entry.id   4f3e710acf3e910fcbacb0c698948c73
#
_cell.length_a   1.000
_cell.length_b   1.000
_cell.length_c   1.000
_cell.angle_alpha   90.00
_cell.angle_beta   90.00
_cell.angle_gamma   90.00
#
_symmetry.space_group_name_H-M   'P 1'
#
loop_
_entity.id
_entity.type
_entity.pdbx_description
1 polymer ?
#
loop_
_entity_poly.entity_id
_entity_poly.type
_entity_poly.pdbx_seq_one_letter_code
_entity_poly.pdbx_strand_id
1 'polypeptide(L)'
;EQVVVATKVRGAMGANGAEGRSHPLQREGLSRRWIMKACEDSLQRLQVDYIDLYQVHWVDNQVPIEETLSALTDLVHRGYVRYIGCSNFSAWRLMQALWAADKHGYESFVSIQPEYNISDPIREEFERELARVCETYDIGVVPYSPLAGGFLTGKYRRDQELPDSVRAKGISKRFSDKNWNIIEAVVDIAGKHNVHPAQVSLAWLLSKSYMTAPIVGANSVEQLQGVLPAATLELSPDDITRLDEVSSWELSRTELEI
;
A
#
# COMPACT_ATOMS: atom_id res chain seq x y z
N GLU A 1 1.57 13.60 -19.55
CA GLU A 1 0.10 13.34 -19.66
C GLU A 1 -0.27 11.85 -19.79
N GLN A 2 0.70 10.92 -19.84
CA GLN A 2 0.43 9.48 -19.98
C GLN A 2 0.68 8.68 -18.69
N VAL A 3 1.18 9.32 -17.65
CA VAL A 3 1.49 8.68 -16.36
C VAL A 3 1.02 9.56 -15.22
N VAL A 4 0.67 8.92 -14.10
CA VAL A 4 0.38 9.58 -12.83
C VAL A 4 1.65 9.64 -12.00
N VAL A 5 2.14 10.86 -11.70
CA VAL A 5 3.31 11.07 -10.84
C VAL A 5 2.87 11.17 -9.39
N ALA A 6 3.28 10.19 -8.58
CA ALA A 6 2.95 10.14 -7.16
C ALA A 6 4.20 10.24 -6.29
N THR A 7 4.15 11.05 -5.23
CA THR A 7 5.21 11.11 -4.22
C THR A 7 4.62 11.31 -2.82
N LYS A 8 5.49 11.34 -1.79
CA LYS A 8 5.04 11.34 -0.40
C LYS A 8 5.75 12.40 0.44
N VAL A 9 5.06 12.85 1.49
CA VAL A 9 5.58 13.74 2.54
C VAL A 9 5.56 13.04 3.90
N ARG A 10 6.31 13.52 4.82
CA ARG A 10 6.46 13.18 6.24
C ARG A 10 7.86 12.68 6.59
N GLY A 11 8.51 11.89 5.75
CA GLY A 11 9.84 11.36 6.04
C GLY A 11 10.89 12.46 6.26
N ALA A 12 11.85 12.21 7.15
CA ALA A 12 12.97 13.12 7.39
C ALA A 12 13.85 13.29 6.14
N MET A 13 14.18 14.53 5.82
CA MET A 13 15.00 14.88 4.64
C MET A 13 16.24 15.67 5.05
N GLY A 14 17.42 15.24 4.56
CA GLY A 14 18.71 15.91 4.81
C GLY A 14 19.85 14.92 5.05
N ALA A 15 21.07 15.43 5.25
CA ALA A 15 22.30 14.63 5.41
C ALA A 15 22.25 13.60 6.56
N ASN A 16 21.39 13.82 7.55
CA ASN A 16 21.21 12.95 8.72
C ASN A 16 19.85 12.23 8.73
N GLY A 17 19.04 12.37 7.68
CA GLY A 17 17.71 11.75 7.60
C GLY A 17 17.72 10.22 7.59
N ALA A 18 18.83 9.60 7.17
CA ALA A 18 19.02 8.15 7.18
C ALA A 18 19.29 7.58 8.58
N GLU A 19 19.64 8.40 9.58
CA GLU A 19 20.00 7.96 10.93
C GLU A 19 18.90 8.12 11.98
N GLY A 20 17.67 8.44 11.56
CA GLY A 20 16.51 8.52 12.46
C GLY A 20 16.57 9.64 13.50
N ARG A 21 17.42 10.64 13.31
CA ARG A 21 17.50 11.80 14.19
C ARG A 21 16.72 12.96 13.60
N SER A 22 15.75 13.48 14.33
CA SER A 22 15.06 14.72 13.99
C SER A 22 16.07 15.85 13.80
N HIS A 23 16.02 16.50 12.65
CA HIS A 23 16.87 17.66 12.38
C HIS A 23 16.34 18.87 13.18
N PRO A 24 17.21 19.70 13.82
CA PRO A 24 16.76 20.88 14.58
C PRO A 24 15.91 21.89 13.78
N LEU A 25 15.85 21.74 12.46
CA LEU A 25 15.04 22.56 11.56
C LEU A 25 13.70 21.93 11.15
N GLN A 26 13.24 20.87 11.82
CA GLN A 26 11.95 20.21 11.54
C GLN A 26 11.74 19.92 10.04
N ARG A 27 12.70 19.23 9.42
CA ARG A 27 12.60 18.75 8.03
C ARG A 27 11.93 17.38 7.95
N GLU A 28 10.89 17.20 8.74
CA GLU A 28 10.06 15.98 8.83
C GLU A 28 8.69 16.32 9.38
N GLY A 29 7.77 15.33 9.35
CA GLY A 29 6.44 15.46 9.91
C GLY A 29 5.42 16.03 8.94
N LEU A 30 4.28 16.46 9.50
CA LEU A 30 3.12 16.91 8.74
C LEU A 30 2.68 18.33 9.09
N SER A 31 3.56 19.12 9.72
CA SER A 31 3.28 20.55 9.94
C SER A 31 3.10 21.26 8.60
N ARG A 32 2.23 22.25 8.59
CA ARG A 32 2.00 23.12 7.42
C ARG A 32 3.30 23.62 6.80
N ARG A 33 4.22 24.11 7.63
CA ARG A 33 5.53 24.60 7.18
C ARG A 33 6.30 23.56 6.39
N TRP A 34 6.34 22.31 6.89
CA TRP A 34 7.10 21.26 6.24
C TRP A 34 6.40 20.73 4.99
N ILE A 35 5.08 20.56 5.02
CA ILE A 35 4.30 20.12 3.85
C ILE A 35 4.54 21.04 2.66
N MET A 36 4.45 22.37 2.86
CA MET A 36 4.66 23.33 1.79
C MET A 36 6.09 23.23 1.22
N LYS A 37 7.10 23.23 2.10
CA LYS A 37 8.51 23.13 1.68
C LYS A 37 8.85 21.80 1.01
N ALA A 38 8.37 20.69 1.54
CA ALA A 38 8.61 19.36 1.00
C ALA A 38 7.95 19.15 -0.38
N CYS A 39 6.81 19.80 -0.63
CA CYS A 39 6.18 19.80 -1.94
C CYS A 39 7.06 20.54 -2.97
N GLU A 40 7.49 21.76 -2.67
CA GLU A 40 8.41 22.52 -3.54
C GLU A 40 9.68 21.73 -3.86
N ASP A 41 10.32 21.13 -2.84
CA ASP A 41 11.51 20.31 -2.99
C ASP A 41 11.25 19.06 -3.85
N SER A 42 10.04 18.48 -3.76
CA SER A 42 9.64 17.33 -4.57
C SER A 42 9.44 17.70 -6.04
N LEU A 43 8.76 18.82 -6.32
CA LEU A 43 8.60 19.36 -7.68
C LEU A 43 9.96 19.59 -8.35
N GLN A 44 10.90 20.21 -7.63
CA GLN A 44 12.25 20.46 -8.13
C GLN A 44 13.02 19.17 -8.42
N ARG A 45 12.97 18.15 -7.52
CA ARG A 45 13.67 16.88 -7.72
C ARG A 45 13.05 16.05 -8.85
N LEU A 46 11.74 16.08 -8.98
CA LEU A 46 11.02 15.37 -10.04
C LEU A 46 11.07 16.10 -11.38
N GLN A 47 11.45 17.38 -11.41
CA GLN A 47 11.47 18.24 -12.59
C GLN A 47 10.10 18.31 -13.28
N VAL A 48 9.04 18.47 -12.48
CA VAL A 48 7.65 18.61 -12.94
C VAL A 48 7.03 19.87 -12.37
N ASP A 49 6.02 20.40 -13.06
CA ASP A 49 5.31 21.60 -12.64
C ASP A 49 4.23 21.29 -11.59
N TYR A 50 3.73 20.06 -11.56
CA TYR A 50 2.75 19.60 -10.59
C TYR A 50 2.95 18.11 -10.26
N ILE A 51 2.41 17.69 -9.11
CA ILE A 51 2.33 16.30 -8.65
C ILE A 51 0.89 15.84 -8.82
N ASP A 52 0.67 14.73 -9.51
CA ASP A 52 -0.71 14.20 -9.67
C ASP A 52 -1.27 13.71 -8.35
N LEU A 53 -0.50 12.95 -7.57
CA LEU A 53 -0.94 12.41 -6.29
C LEU A 53 0.12 12.65 -5.20
N TYR A 54 -0.20 13.54 -4.25
CA TYR A 54 0.67 13.82 -3.10
C TYR A 54 0.15 13.13 -1.85
N GLN A 55 0.94 12.20 -1.29
CA GLN A 55 0.48 11.32 -0.24
C GLN A 55 1.15 11.61 1.10
N VAL A 56 0.37 11.57 2.17
CA VAL A 56 0.89 11.46 3.53
C VAL A 56 1.45 10.06 3.74
N HIS A 57 2.76 9.93 4.04
CA HIS A 57 3.44 8.63 4.12
C HIS A 57 3.09 7.85 5.39
N TRP A 58 2.95 8.53 6.51
CA TRP A 58 2.61 8.00 7.83
C TRP A 58 1.84 9.04 8.63
N VAL A 59 1.04 8.59 9.58
CA VAL A 59 0.39 9.47 10.55
C VAL A 59 1.45 10.25 11.35
N ASP A 60 1.17 11.51 11.62
CA ASP A 60 1.91 12.33 12.58
C ASP A 60 1.00 12.63 13.79
N ASN A 61 1.36 12.05 14.94
CA ASN A 61 0.57 12.23 16.15
C ASN A 61 0.84 13.57 16.87
N GLN A 62 1.81 14.35 16.40
CA GLN A 62 2.17 15.65 17.00
C GLN A 62 1.47 16.81 16.30
N VAL A 63 0.95 16.59 15.09
CA VAL A 63 0.28 17.59 14.27
C VAL A 63 -1.20 17.26 14.13
N PRO A 64 -2.13 18.19 14.43
CA PRO A 64 -3.55 17.98 14.17
C PRO A 64 -3.80 17.67 12.69
N ILE A 65 -4.73 16.74 12.43
CA ILE A 65 -5.05 16.35 11.03
C ILE A 65 -5.62 17.53 10.23
N GLU A 66 -6.29 18.45 10.90
CA GLU A 66 -6.84 19.67 10.31
C GLU A 66 -5.74 20.60 9.76
N GLU A 67 -4.60 20.73 10.45
CA GLU A 67 -3.45 21.50 9.95
C GLU A 67 -2.86 20.85 8.70
N THR A 68 -2.71 19.52 8.74
CA THR A 68 -2.22 18.73 7.61
C THR A 68 -3.12 18.90 6.39
N LEU A 69 -4.45 18.70 6.55
CA LEU A 69 -5.41 18.81 5.45
C LEU A 69 -5.51 20.24 4.91
N SER A 70 -5.49 21.25 5.78
CA SER A 70 -5.45 22.67 5.37
C SER A 70 -4.24 22.97 4.50
N ALA A 71 -3.05 22.47 4.87
CA ALA A 71 -1.85 22.67 4.08
C ALA A 71 -1.91 21.97 2.72
N LEU A 72 -2.41 20.75 2.68
CA LEU A 72 -2.58 19.98 1.44
C LEU A 72 -3.63 20.62 0.52
N THR A 73 -4.73 21.11 1.07
CA THR A 73 -5.77 21.87 0.34
C THR A 73 -5.16 23.11 -0.34
N ASP A 74 -4.32 23.85 0.35
CA ASP A 74 -3.66 25.01 -0.26
C ASP A 74 -2.74 24.61 -1.42
N LEU A 75 -2.06 23.45 -1.36
CA LEU A 75 -1.25 22.97 -2.46
C LEU A 75 -2.10 22.60 -3.69
N VAL A 76 -3.29 22.02 -3.47
CA VAL A 76 -4.25 21.73 -4.55
C VAL A 76 -4.76 23.03 -5.17
N HIS A 77 -5.20 23.97 -4.37
CA HIS A 77 -5.71 25.27 -4.85
C HIS A 77 -4.65 26.11 -5.59
N ARG A 78 -3.37 25.95 -5.24
CA ARG A 78 -2.25 26.57 -5.96
C ARG A 78 -1.88 25.83 -7.25
N GLY A 79 -2.45 24.65 -7.50
CA GLY A 79 -2.16 23.84 -8.68
C GLY A 79 -0.84 23.07 -8.63
N TYR A 80 -0.15 23.03 -7.49
CA TYR A 80 1.08 22.25 -7.30
C TYR A 80 0.80 20.75 -7.14
N VAL A 81 -0.42 20.42 -6.70
CA VAL A 81 -0.91 19.05 -6.49
C VAL A 81 -2.28 18.91 -7.13
N ARG A 82 -2.58 17.78 -7.76
CA ARG A 82 -3.89 17.50 -8.33
C ARG A 82 -4.80 16.81 -7.32
N TYR A 83 -4.31 15.74 -6.69
CA TYR A 83 -5.05 14.96 -5.73
C TYR A 83 -4.18 14.65 -4.51
N ILE A 84 -4.81 14.46 -3.36
CA ILE A 84 -4.14 14.07 -2.14
C ILE A 84 -4.55 12.66 -1.72
N GLY A 85 -3.62 11.94 -1.08
CA GLY A 85 -3.84 10.60 -0.56
C GLY A 85 -3.09 10.35 0.74
N CYS A 86 -3.26 9.17 1.30
CA CYS A 86 -2.55 8.77 2.51
C CYS A 86 -1.95 7.37 2.38
N SER A 87 -1.07 7.02 3.30
CA SER A 87 -0.46 5.70 3.42
C SER A 87 -0.33 5.34 4.89
N ASN A 88 -0.49 4.05 5.22
CA ASN A 88 -0.33 3.56 6.59
C ASN A 88 -1.28 4.22 7.64
N PHE A 89 -2.47 4.57 7.22
CA PHE A 89 -3.54 5.00 8.09
C PHE A 89 -4.38 3.79 8.50
N SER A 90 -4.76 3.71 9.77
CA SER A 90 -5.82 2.80 10.22
C SER A 90 -7.19 3.31 9.78
N ALA A 91 -8.21 2.45 9.81
CA ALA A 91 -9.58 2.81 9.45
C ALA A 91 -10.08 4.05 10.21
N TRP A 92 -9.90 4.09 11.53
CA TRP A 92 -10.36 5.22 12.34
C TRP A 92 -9.61 6.53 12.04
N ARG A 93 -8.32 6.46 11.70
CA ARG A 93 -7.53 7.64 11.30
C ARG A 93 -7.94 8.16 9.93
N LEU A 94 -8.23 7.26 8.99
CA LEU A 94 -8.78 7.65 7.70
C LEU A 94 -10.14 8.32 7.88
N MET A 95 -11.03 7.74 8.67
CA MET A 95 -12.34 8.34 8.99
C MET A 95 -12.22 9.70 9.67
N GLN A 96 -11.26 9.86 10.59
CA GLN A 96 -11.00 11.16 11.22
C GLN A 96 -10.59 12.21 10.19
N ALA A 97 -9.74 11.84 9.22
CA ALA A 97 -9.32 12.75 8.15
C ALA A 97 -10.48 13.11 7.21
N LEU A 98 -11.29 12.13 6.79
CA LEU A 98 -12.46 12.35 5.94
C LEU A 98 -13.48 13.28 6.62
N TRP A 99 -13.76 13.02 7.91
CA TRP A 99 -14.66 13.87 8.69
C TRP A 99 -14.12 15.30 8.86
N ALA A 100 -12.81 15.46 9.11
CA ALA A 100 -12.19 16.77 9.21
C ALA A 100 -12.25 17.53 7.88
N ALA A 101 -12.04 16.82 6.76
CA ALA A 101 -12.15 17.40 5.43
C ALA A 101 -13.57 17.91 5.16
N ASP A 102 -14.59 17.09 5.39
CA ASP A 102 -15.99 17.46 5.22
C ASP A 102 -16.38 18.65 6.10
N LYS A 103 -16.05 18.58 7.40
CA LYS A 103 -16.38 19.60 8.38
C LYS A 103 -15.80 20.98 8.06
N HIS A 104 -14.60 21.04 7.49
CA HIS A 104 -13.88 22.29 7.24
C HIS A 104 -13.84 22.71 5.76
N GLY A 105 -14.43 21.91 4.87
CA GLY A 105 -14.38 22.17 3.42
C GLY A 105 -12.96 22.05 2.83
N TYR A 106 -12.16 21.13 3.38
CA TYR A 106 -10.82 20.81 2.87
C TYR A 106 -10.90 19.74 1.76
N GLU A 107 -9.85 19.67 0.96
CA GLU A 107 -9.66 18.54 0.04
C GLU A 107 -9.60 17.23 0.83
N SER A 108 -10.21 16.18 0.27
CA SER A 108 -10.27 14.86 0.89
C SER A 108 -9.24 13.90 0.29
N PHE A 109 -8.79 12.93 1.06
CA PHE A 109 -7.98 11.85 0.51
C PHE A 109 -8.80 11.02 -0.50
N VAL A 110 -8.28 10.89 -1.72
CA VAL A 110 -8.90 10.07 -2.78
C VAL A 110 -8.35 8.65 -2.83
N SER A 111 -7.23 8.40 -2.17
CA SER A 111 -6.60 7.08 -2.17
C SER A 111 -5.85 6.79 -0.88
N ILE A 112 -5.71 5.49 -0.59
CA ILE A 112 -4.84 4.98 0.46
C ILE A 112 -3.83 3.99 -0.09
N GLN A 113 -2.60 4.03 0.44
CA GLN A 113 -1.53 3.10 0.14
C GLN A 113 -1.19 2.27 1.38
N PRO A 114 -1.86 1.14 1.63
CA PRO A 114 -1.60 0.24 2.75
C PRO A 114 -0.57 -0.83 2.39
N GLU A 115 -0.01 -1.56 3.38
CA GLU A 115 0.49 -2.90 3.11
C GLU A 115 -0.70 -3.83 2.90
N TYR A 116 -0.75 -4.52 1.75
CA TYR A 116 -1.81 -5.50 1.52
C TYR A 116 -1.38 -6.57 0.53
N ASN A 117 -1.61 -7.81 0.90
CA ASN A 117 -1.42 -9.02 0.11
C ASN A 117 -2.15 -10.19 0.78
N ILE A 118 -2.17 -11.35 0.12
CA ILE A 118 -2.90 -12.54 0.60
C ILE A 118 -2.32 -13.19 1.87
N SER A 119 -1.10 -12.84 2.31
CA SER A 119 -0.46 -13.49 3.46
C SER A 119 -1.02 -13.01 4.80
N ASP A 120 -0.96 -13.90 5.79
CA ASP A 120 -1.33 -13.64 7.18
C ASP A 120 -0.15 -12.97 7.94
N PRO A 121 -0.38 -11.99 8.82
CA PRO A 121 -1.67 -11.37 9.18
C PRO A 121 -2.08 -10.19 8.28
N ILE A 122 -1.34 -9.88 7.23
CA ILE A 122 -1.48 -8.67 6.41
C ILE A 122 -2.87 -8.56 5.78
N ARG A 123 -3.42 -9.69 5.32
CA ARG A 123 -4.77 -9.73 4.77
C ARG A 123 -5.80 -9.27 5.79
N GLU A 124 -5.76 -9.84 6.99
CA GLU A 124 -6.68 -9.51 8.08
C GLU A 124 -6.56 -8.05 8.51
N GLU A 125 -5.33 -7.55 8.70
CA GLU A 125 -5.08 -6.17 9.13
C GLU A 125 -5.74 -5.14 8.22
N PHE A 126 -5.80 -5.41 6.92
CA PHE A 126 -6.45 -4.54 5.95
C PHE A 126 -7.95 -4.79 5.83
N GLU A 127 -8.37 -6.06 5.67
CA GLU A 127 -9.75 -6.42 5.35
C GLU A 127 -10.70 -6.27 6.55
N ARG A 128 -10.21 -6.36 7.78
CA ARG A 128 -11.04 -6.29 8.99
C ARG A 128 -11.90 -5.03 9.05
N GLU A 129 -11.31 -3.87 8.79
CA GLU A 129 -12.00 -2.58 8.88
C GLU A 129 -11.71 -1.66 7.69
N LEU A 130 -10.44 -1.55 7.27
CA LEU A 130 -10.00 -0.52 6.34
C LEU A 130 -10.60 -0.72 4.95
N ALA A 131 -10.74 -1.95 4.48
CA ALA A 131 -11.38 -2.26 3.19
C ALA A 131 -12.81 -1.71 3.12
N ARG A 132 -13.59 -1.89 4.20
CA ARG A 132 -14.98 -1.39 4.28
C ARG A 132 -15.06 0.13 4.22
N VAL A 133 -14.12 0.83 4.88
CA VAL A 133 -14.04 2.29 4.77
C VAL A 133 -13.74 2.70 3.35
N CYS A 134 -12.79 2.04 2.68
CA CYS A 134 -12.44 2.35 1.30
C CYS A 134 -13.63 2.15 0.35
N GLU A 135 -14.34 1.05 0.45
CA GLU A 135 -15.55 0.80 -0.35
C GLU A 135 -16.68 1.80 -0.07
N THR A 136 -16.93 2.11 1.21
CA THR A 136 -18.03 3.00 1.61
C THR A 136 -17.82 4.43 1.14
N TYR A 137 -16.58 4.91 1.13
CA TYR A 137 -16.22 6.29 0.83
C TYR A 137 -15.52 6.47 -0.51
N ASP A 138 -15.53 5.45 -1.36
CA ASP A 138 -14.91 5.46 -2.71
C ASP A 138 -13.42 5.87 -2.68
N ILE A 139 -12.67 5.31 -1.73
CA ILE A 139 -11.23 5.55 -1.59
C ILE A 139 -10.46 4.49 -2.37
N GLY A 140 -9.70 4.91 -3.37
CA GLY A 140 -8.88 4.01 -4.17
C GLY A 140 -7.77 3.35 -3.35
N VAL A 141 -7.59 2.03 -3.50
CA VAL A 141 -6.58 1.25 -2.78
C VAL A 141 -5.42 0.92 -3.70
N VAL A 142 -4.22 1.39 -3.32
CA VAL A 142 -2.98 1.24 -4.09
C VAL A 142 -1.90 0.58 -3.21
N PRO A 143 -2.01 -0.73 -2.91
CA PRO A 143 -1.19 -1.37 -1.89
C PRO A 143 0.27 -1.53 -2.29
N TYR A 144 1.16 -1.42 -1.29
CA TYR A 144 2.56 -1.82 -1.40
C TYR A 144 2.79 -3.24 -0.88
N SER A 145 3.94 -3.83 -1.19
CA SER A 145 4.30 -5.22 -0.85
C SER A 145 3.30 -6.29 -1.33
N PRO A 146 2.73 -6.19 -2.55
CA PRO A 146 1.71 -7.13 -3.02
C PRO A 146 2.22 -8.58 -3.12
N LEU A 147 3.54 -8.77 -3.23
CA LEU A 147 4.21 -10.07 -3.26
C LEU A 147 4.92 -10.43 -1.94
N ALA A 148 4.59 -9.75 -0.83
CA ALA A 148 5.14 -10.02 0.49
C ALA A 148 6.69 -10.06 0.51
N GLY A 149 7.34 -9.09 -0.17
CA GLY A 149 8.81 -9.05 -0.29
C GLY A 149 9.39 -10.17 -1.16
N GLY A 150 8.57 -10.86 -1.94
CA GLY A 150 8.91 -11.99 -2.79
C GLY A 150 8.56 -13.35 -2.21
N PHE A 151 7.93 -13.42 -1.03
CA PHE A 151 7.45 -14.68 -0.46
C PHE A 151 6.41 -15.35 -1.39
N LEU A 152 5.49 -14.58 -1.94
CA LEU A 152 4.40 -15.04 -2.80
C LEU A 152 4.83 -15.31 -4.26
N THR A 153 6.12 -15.29 -4.57
CA THR A 153 6.62 -15.66 -5.92
C THR A 153 6.86 -17.16 -6.10
N GLY A 154 6.65 -17.95 -5.04
CA GLY A 154 6.86 -19.40 -5.09
C GLY A 154 8.32 -19.86 -5.04
N LYS A 155 9.29 -18.95 -4.87
CA LYS A 155 10.71 -19.29 -4.73
C LYS A 155 11.09 -19.87 -3.36
N TYR A 156 10.25 -19.63 -2.35
CA TYR A 156 10.41 -20.20 -1.01
C TYR A 156 9.52 -21.43 -0.90
N ARG A 157 10.06 -22.48 -0.27
CA ARG A 157 9.35 -23.75 -0.05
C ARG A 157 9.53 -24.18 1.39
N ARG A 158 8.53 -24.89 1.93
CA ARG A 158 8.64 -25.59 3.22
C ARG A 158 9.81 -26.56 3.12
N ASP A 159 10.62 -26.65 4.16
CA ASP A 159 11.71 -27.61 4.30
C ASP A 159 12.87 -27.49 3.28
N GLN A 160 13.00 -26.34 2.61
CA GLN A 160 14.14 -26.04 1.74
C GLN A 160 15.03 -24.94 2.35
N GLU A 161 16.33 -25.02 2.05
CA GLU A 161 17.24 -23.94 2.40
C GLU A 161 16.82 -22.60 1.77
N LEU A 162 16.99 -21.53 2.53
CA LEU A 162 16.65 -20.18 2.05
C LEU A 162 17.60 -19.81 0.91
N PRO A 163 17.08 -19.26 -0.18
CA PRO A 163 17.93 -18.74 -1.25
C PRO A 163 18.82 -17.62 -0.69
N ASP A 164 20.07 -17.57 -1.13
CA ASP A 164 20.99 -16.49 -0.76
C ASP A 164 20.49 -15.18 -1.37
N SER A 165 19.83 -14.39 -0.53
CA SER A 165 19.31 -13.08 -0.90
C SER A 165 19.29 -12.13 0.29
N VAL A 166 19.54 -10.85 0.02
CA VAL A 166 19.51 -9.77 1.03
C VAL A 166 18.17 -9.74 1.80
N ARG A 167 17.08 -10.17 1.17
CA ARG A 167 15.73 -10.17 1.76
C ARG A 167 15.40 -11.45 2.54
N ALA A 168 16.17 -12.53 2.40
CA ALA A 168 15.85 -13.83 3.00
C ALA A 168 15.67 -13.75 4.52
N LYS A 169 16.55 -13.03 5.22
CA LYS A 169 16.47 -12.83 6.69
C LYS A 169 15.19 -12.13 7.16
N GLY A 170 14.64 -11.23 6.36
CA GLY A 170 13.39 -10.53 6.68
C GLY A 170 12.13 -11.36 6.39
N ILE A 171 12.20 -12.25 5.43
CA ILE A 171 11.08 -13.08 4.99
C ILE A 171 10.78 -14.20 5.96
N SER A 172 11.77 -14.71 6.70
CA SER A 172 11.55 -15.77 7.72
C SER A 172 10.48 -15.41 8.76
N LYS A 173 10.27 -14.13 9.02
CA LYS A 173 9.18 -13.65 9.90
C LYS A 173 7.77 -13.97 9.37
N ARG A 174 7.64 -14.29 8.09
CA ARG A 174 6.38 -14.67 7.44
C ARG A 174 6.12 -16.17 7.45
N PHE A 175 7.08 -16.97 7.96
CA PHE A 175 6.96 -18.42 7.97
C PHE A 175 6.00 -18.86 9.08
N SER A 176 4.85 -19.35 8.66
CA SER A 176 3.83 -20.00 9.49
C SER A 176 3.18 -21.11 8.65
N ASP A 177 2.55 -22.06 9.30
CA ASP A 177 1.83 -23.13 8.58
C ASP A 177 0.77 -22.56 7.65
N LYS A 178 0.05 -21.53 8.11
CA LYS A 178 -0.95 -20.82 7.29
C LYS A 178 -0.33 -20.22 6.04
N ASN A 179 0.76 -19.46 6.18
CA ASN A 179 1.43 -18.84 5.03
C ASN A 179 2.06 -19.88 4.07
N TRP A 180 2.51 -21.02 4.58
CA TRP A 180 2.94 -22.13 3.73
C TRP A 180 1.79 -22.72 2.93
N ASN A 181 0.62 -22.95 3.54
CA ASN A 181 -0.57 -23.42 2.84
C ASN A 181 -1.04 -22.41 1.77
N ILE A 182 -0.94 -21.11 2.06
CA ILE A 182 -1.27 -20.06 1.08
C ILE A 182 -0.35 -20.14 -0.13
N ILE A 183 0.97 -20.21 0.05
CA ILE A 183 1.90 -20.27 -1.09
C ILE A 183 1.77 -21.57 -1.87
N GLU A 184 1.47 -22.70 -1.22
CA GLU A 184 1.19 -23.96 -1.88
C GLU A 184 -0.04 -23.85 -2.80
N ALA A 185 -1.14 -23.25 -2.32
CA ALA A 185 -2.33 -23.00 -3.14
C ALA A 185 -2.04 -22.07 -4.32
N VAL A 186 -1.28 -21.00 -4.10
CA VAL A 186 -0.85 -20.07 -5.17
C VAL A 186 -0.05 -20.80 -6.24
N VAL A 187 0.87 -21.68 -5.85
CA VAL A 187 1.71 -22.45 -6.78
C VAL A 187 0.91 -23.48 -7.56
N ASP A 188 -0.01 -24.18 -6.92
CA ASP A 188 -0.88 -25.15 -7.57
C ASP A 188 -1.75 -24.47 -8.64
N ILE A 189 -2.36 -23.33 -8.30
CA ILE A 189 -3.17 -22.56 -9.25
C ILE A 189 -2.31 -22.03 -10.39
N ALA A 190 -1.10 -21.56 -10.10
CA ALA A 190 -0.16 -21.12 -11.13
C ALA A 190 0.19 -22.25 -12.10
N GLY A 191 0.40 -23.47 -11.59
CA GLY A 191 0.61 -24.67 -12.41
C GLY A 191 -0.60 -25.00 -13.30
N LYS A 192 -1.83 -24.91 -12.76
CA LYS A 192 -3.08 -25.11 -13.50
C LYS A 192 -3.22 -24.14 -14.69
N HIS A 193 -2.87 -22.88 -14.48
CA HIS A 193 -2.96 -21.83 -15.51
C HIS A 193 -1.69 -21.71 -16.38
N ASN A 194 -0.64 -22.48 -16.09
CA ASN A 194 0.68 -22.38 -16.73
C ASN A 194 1.26 -20.95 -16.66
N VAL A 195 1.18 -20.34 -15.51
CA VAL A 195 1.66 -18.95 -15.23
C VAL A 195 2.62 -18.94 -14.04
N HIS A 196 3.30 -17.82 -13.82
CA HIS A 196 4.16 -17.64 -12.65
C HIS A 196 3.31 -17.38 -11.37
N PRO A 197 3.67 -17.94 -10.18
CA PRO A 197 2.94 -17.73 -8.93
C PRO A 197 2.70 -16.26 -8.56
N ALA A 198 3.65 -15.37 -8.88
CA ALA A 198 3.46 -13.94 -8.68
C ALA A 198 2.26 -13.38 -9.45
N GLN A 199 1.95 -13.92 -10.63
CA GLN A 199 0.80 -13.47 -11.43
C GLN A 199 -0.51 -13.86 -10.74
N VAL A 200 -0.60 -15.05 -10.17
CA VAL A 200 -1.77 -15.51 -9.41
C VAL A 200 -1.98 -14.62 -8.17
N SER A 201 -0.92 -14.34 -7.42
CA SER A 201 -0.99 -13.45 -6.24
C SER A 201 -1.46 -12.03 -6.58
N LEU A 202 -0.99 -11.49 -7.70
CA LEU A 202 -1.40 -10.17 -8.17
C LEU A 202 -2.82 -10.18 -8.76
N ALA A 203 -3.19 -11.22 -9.52
CA ALA A 203 -4.53 -11.37 -10.07
C ALA A 203 -5.59 -11.51 -8.96
N TRP A 204 -5.26 -12.22 -7.88
CA TRP A 204 -6.13 -12.29 -6.70
C TRP A 204 -6.33 -10.90 -6.06
N LEU A 205 -5.30 -10.07 -5.93
CA LEU A 205 -5.45 -8.69 -5.47
C LEU A 205 -6.35 -7.89 -6.42
N LEU A 206 -6.11 -7.99 -7.73
CA LEU A 206 -6.87 -7.28 -8.75
C LEU A 206 -8.35 -7.72 -8.85
N SER A 207 -8.70 -8.90 -8.32
CA SER A 207 -10.09 -9.37 -8.25
C SER A 207 -10.94 -8.67 -7.18
N LYS A 208 -10.32 -7.90 -6.27
CA LYS A 208 -11.04 -7.21 -5.19
C LYS A 208 -11.67 -5.91 -5.69
N SER A 209 -12.95 -5.67 -5.38
CA SER A 209 -13.74 -4.52 -5.85
C SER A 209 -13.13 -3.15 -5.52
N TYR A 210 -12.49 -3.04 -4.37
CA TYR A 210 -11.82 -1.82 -3.89
C TYR A 210 -10.42 -1.60 -4.47
N MET A 211 -9.86 -2.57 -5.21
CA MET A 211 -8.49 -2.50 -5.72
C MET A 211 -8.38 -1.54 -6.91
N THR A 212 -7.53 -0.54 -6.78
CA THR A 212 -7.20 0.35 -7.91
C THR A 212 -6.00 -0.19 -8.68
N ALA A 213 -4.84 -0.35 -8.03
CA ALA A 213 -3.63 -0.89 -8.64
C ALA A 213 -2.58 -1.27 -7.58
N PRO A 214 -2.04 -2.51 -7.56
CA PRO A 214 -0.94 -2.86 -6.66
C PRO A 214 0.38 -2.27 -7.15
N ILE A 215 1.24 -1.83 -6.20
CA ILE A 215 2.56 -1.31 -6.49
C ILE A 215 3.56 -2.46 -6.60
N VAL A 216 4.09 -2.68 -7.78
CA VAL A 216 5.07 -3.72 -8.06
C VAL A 216 6.44 -3.11 -8.32
N GLY A 217 7.45 -3.54 -7.57
CA GLY A 217 8.85 -3.23 -7.83
C GLY A 217 9.54 -4.35 -8.60
N ALA A 218 10.27 -4.00 -9.66
CA ALA A 218 11.10 -4.92 -10.41
C ALA A 218 12.54 -4.41 -10.46
N ASN A 219 13.53 -5.31 -10.36
CA ASN A 219 14.95 -4.99 -10.44
C ASN A 219 15.52 -5.24 -11.86
N SER A 220 14.74 -5.84 -12.75
CA SER A 220 15.10 -6.07 -14.16
C SER A 220 13.86 -6.01 -15.04
N VAL A 221 14.09 -5.86 -16.35
CA VAL A 221 13.03 -5.87 -17.37
C VAL A 221 12.31 -7.21 -17.39
N GLU A 222 13.03 -8.32 -17.24
CA GLU A 222 12.47 -9.68 -17.20
C GLU A 222 11.53 -9.86 -16.02
N GLN A 223 11.89 -9.33 -14.83
CA GLN A 223 11.01 -9.35 -13.66
C GLN A 223 9.73 -8.56 -13.90
N LEU A 224 9.84 -7.38 -14.51
CA LEU A 224 8.67 -6.58 -14.86
C LEU A 224 7.78 -7.30 -15.87
N GLN A 225 8.35 -7.79 -16.96
CA GLN A 225 7.63 -8.58 -17.98
C GLN A 225 6.98 -9.82 -17.39
N GLY A 226 7.62 -10.46 -16.40
CA GLY A 226 7.09 -11.65 -15.72
C GLY A 226 5.86 -11.39 -14.86
N VAL A 227 5.60 -10.14 -14.42
CA VAL A 227 4.45 -9.80 -13.56
C VAL A 227 3.34 -9.04 -14.28
N LEU A 228 3.63 -8.33 -15.36
CA LEU A 228 2.65 -7.55 -16.12
C LEU A 228 1.44 -8.35 -16.59
N PRO A 229 1.56 -9.63 -17.04
CA PRO A 229 0.40 -10.42 -17.47
C PRO A 229 -0.64 -10.66 -16.35
N ALA A 230 -0.29 -10.43 -15.08
CA ALA A 230 -1.26 -10.48 -13.99
C ALA A 230 -2.45 -9.53 -14.18
N ALA A 231 -2.24 -8.40 -14.89
CA ALA A 231 -3.28 -7.42 -15.14
C ALA A 231 -4.43 -7.94 -16.03
N THR A 232 -4.19 -9.00 -16.79
CA THR A 232 -5.18 -9.63 -17.69
C THR A 232 -5.45 -11.09 -17.36
N LEU A 233 -4.84 -11.62 -16.28
CA LEU A 233 -5.06 -12.98 -15.83
C LEU A 233 -6.39 -13.07 -15.09
N GLU A 234 -7.33 -13.80 -15.68
CA GLU A 234 -8.62 -14.09 -15.06
C GLU A 234 -8.51 -15.43 -14.28
N LEU A 235 -8.63 -15.32 -12.95
CA LEU A 235 -8.78 -16.48 -12.08
C LEU A 235 -10.23 -16.97 -12.11
N SER A 236 -10.43 -18.29 -12.14
CA SER A 236 -11.79 -18.84 -12.04
C SER A 236 -12.39 -18.54 -10.65
N PRO A 237 -13.73 -18.54 -10.51
CA PRO A 237 -14.38 -18.40 -9.20
C PRO A 237 -13.89 -19.46 -8.19
N ASP A 238 -13.63 -20.68 -8.62
CA ASP A 238 -13.11 -21.76 -7.76
C ASP A 238 -11.68 -21.45 -7.28
N ASP A 239 -10.82 -20.87 -8.14
CA ASP A 239 -9.47 -20.48 -7.76
C ASP A 239 -9.50 -19.34 -6.72
N ILE A 240 -10.36 -18.35 -6.92
CA ILE A 240 -10.56 -17.23 -5.97
C ILE A 240 -11.09 -17.78 -4.64
N THR A 241 -12.11 -18.63 -4.67
CA THR A 241 -12.66 -19.26 -3.46
C THR A 241 -11.58 -20.03 -2.70
N ARG A 242 -10.80 -20.88 -3.38
CA ARG A 242 -9.70 -21.62 -2.76
C ARG A 242 -8.66 -20.70 -2.11
N LEU A 243 -8.28 -19.61 -2.78
CA LEU A 243 -7.34 -18.62 -2.25
C LEU A 243 -7.92 -17.89 -1.03
N ASP A 244 -9.19 -17.54 -1.09
CA ASP A 244 -9.89 -16.88 0.01
C ASP A 244 -10.04 -17.81 1.22
N GLU A 245 -10.35 -19.08 1.04
CA GLU A 245 -10.46 -20.07 2.11
C GLU A 245 -9.12 -20.33 2.81
N VAL A 246 -8.05 -20.61 2.05
CA VAL A 246 -6.72 -20.93 2.62
C VAL A 246 -6.10 -19.75 3.35
N SER A 247 -6.45 -18.53 3.00
CA SER A 247 -5.98 -17.29 3.61
C SER A 247 -7.02 -16.63 4.53
N SER A 248 -8.16 -17.33 4.79
CA SER A 248 -9.25 -16.80 5.61
C SER A 248 -8.76 -16.41 7.01
N TRP A 249 -9.32 -15.36 7.51
CA TRP A 249 -9.21 -14.93 8.91
C TRP A 249 -10.63 -14.98 9.51
N GLU A 250 -10.77 -15.56 10.68
CA GLU A 250 -12.06 -15.67 11.35
C GLU A 250 -12.18 -14.54 12.37
N LEU A 251 -13.23 -13.73 12.25
CA LEU A 251 -13.67 -12.89 13.36
C LEU A 251 -14.12 -13.82 14.48
N SER A 252 -13.58 -13.67 15.67
CA SER A 252 -14.13 -14.35 16.84
C SER A 252 -15.61 -13.93 17.00
N ARG A 253 -16.47 -14.83 17.52
CA ARG A 253 -17.89 -14.50 17.75
C ARG A 253 -18.08 -13.22 18.55
N THR A 254 -17.13 -12.89 19.43
CA THR A 254 -17.14 -11.66 20.24
C THR A 254 -16.94 -10.39 19.39
N GLU A 255 -16.35 -10.49 18.20
CA GLU A 255 -16.12 -9.36 17.28
C GLU A 255 -17.28 -9.13 16.30
N LEU A 256 -18.21 -10.11 16.21
CA LEU A 256 -19.40 -10.03 15.36
C LEU A 256 -20.61 -9.39 16.08
N GLU A 257 -20.53 -9.19 17.41
CA GLU A 257 -21.63 -8.68 18.25
C GLU A 257 -21.50 -7.17 18.59
N ILE A 258 -20.61 -6.44 17.91
CA ILE A 258 -20.52 -4.96 17.99
C ILE A 258 -21.20 -4.37 16.71
#